data_eac8ff6adee41bbf0166d651653a9f44
#
_entry.id   eac8ff6adee41bbf0166d651653a9f44
#
_cell.length_a   1.000
_cell.length_b   1.000
_cell.length_c   1.000
_cell.angle_alpha   90.00
_cell.angle_beta   90.00
_cell.angle_gamma   90.00
#
_symmetry.space_group_name_H-M   'P 1'
#
loop_
_entity.id
_entity.type
_entity.pdbx_description
1 polymer ?
#
loop_
_entity_poly.entity_id
_entity_poly.type
_entity_poly.pdbx_seq_one_letter_code
_entity_poly.pdbx_strand_id
1 'polypeptide(L)'
;MSNLRLKSRVAIITGAASGIGRTTALRFLKEGAVVWAADSDGEGLDNLNREINSSQLRTQTLDVRQQLSCNALAEQVLENDSVIDILVNSAGITPRSLDPSLPFEQLWQSVIDVNMKGTLLMSHAVLPAMRKSTGGSIINLASVMGMVSYHPDLPLSEGFNPYPHSKGGVIQMTRDLGVQLGPEGIRVNAVCPGFIYTPLTAGLSENPDLHKKLKRRHPLGRLGEAEEVANVILFLASDQASFVTAAAWTVDGGYTAC
;
A
#
# COMPACT_ATOMS: atom_id res chain seq x y z
N MET A 1 -30.94 3.54 -2.84
CA MET A 1 -29.91 3.65 -1.79
C MET A 1 -28.64 3.07 -2.35
N SER A 2 -27.53 3.82 -2.46
CA SER A 2 -26.26 3.30 -2.94
C SER A 2 -25.78 2.19 -1.96
N ASN A 3 -25.53 1.01 -2.49
CA ASN A 3 -25.03 -0.11 -1.69
C ASN A 3 -23.52 0.14 -1.43
N LEU A 4 -23.20 0.80 -0.30
CA LEU A 4 -21.83 1.12 0.10
C LEU A 4 -21.06 -0.18 0.38
N ARG A 5 -19.95 -0.41 -0.33
CA ARG A 5 -19.19 -1.67 -0.29
C ARG A 5 -18.44 -1.92 1.02
N LEU A 6 -18.14 -0.85 1.77
CA LEU A 6 -17.41 -0.91 3.04
C LEU A 6 -18.21 -0.32 4.20
N LYS A 7 -19.55 -0.32 4.11
CA LYS A 7 -20.41 0.24 5.16
C LYS A 7 -20.06 -0.35 6.53
N SER A 8 -19.71 0.53 7.47
CA SER A 8 -19.35 0.19 8.85
C SER A 8 -18.10 -0.70 9.01
N ARG A 9 -17.31 -0.93 7.95
CA ARG A 9 -16.02 -1.60 8.06
C ARG A 9 -14.97 -0.65 8.63
N VAL A 10 -14.10 -1.16 9.49
CA VAL A 10 -12.98 -0.43 10.09
C VAL A 10 -11.68 -0.78 9.34
N ALA A 11 -11.04 0.22 8.76
CA ALA A 11 -9.85 0.06 7.93
C ALA A 11 -8.66 0.85 8.46
N ILE A 12 -7.51 0.21 8.57
CA ILE A 12 -6.21 0.87 8.78
C ILE A 12 -5.52 1.00 7.42
N ILE A 13 -5.01 2.19 7.10
CA ILE A 13 -4.28 2.46 5.87
C ILE A 13 -2.96 3.14 6.25
N THR A 14 -1.83 2.47 5.98
CA THR A 14 -0.50 3.06 6.17
C THR A 14 -0.04 3.80 4.91
N GLY A 15 0.83 4.81 5.04
CA GLY A 15 1.22 5.65 3.90
C GLY A 15 0.09 6.54 3.41
N ALA A 16 -0.80 6.96 4.32
CA ALA A 16 -2.06 7.61 3.98
C ALA A 16 -1.96 9.14 3.81
N ALA A 17 -0.80 9.74 4.08
CA ALA A 17 -0.59 11.18 3.89
C ALA A 17 -0.55 11.59 2.42
N SER A 18 -0.18 10.66 1.50
CA SER A 18 0.00 11.00 0.09
C SER A 18 -0.32 9.84 -0.86
N GLY A 19 -0.29 10.11 -2.16
CA GLY A 19 -0.33 9.12 -3.24
C GLY A 19 -1.48 8.10 -3.16
N ILE A 20 -1.14 6.83 -3.37
CA ILE A 20 -2.12 5.73 -3.41
C ILE A 20 -2.80 5.54 -2.06
N GLY A 21 -2.04 5.63 -0.93
CA GLY A 21 -2.60 5.47 0.41
C GLY A 21 -3.68 6.52 0.71
N ARG A 22 -3.38 7.80 0.43
CA ARG A 22 -4.34 8.90 0.59
C ARG A 22 -5.58 8.73 -0.29
N THR A 23 -5.38 8.40 -1.55
CA THR A 23 -6.49 8.17 -2.49
C THR A 23 -7.34 6.98 -2.05
N THR A 24 -6.73 5.93 -1.50
CA THR A 24 -7.44 4.78 -0.93
C THR A 24 -8.26 5.18 0.29
N ALA A 25 -7.70 6.01 1.19
CA ALA A 25 -8.43 6.51 2.36
C ALA A 25 -9.69 7.29 1.95
N LEU A 26 -9.56 8.20 0.99
CA LEU A 26 -10.68 8.96 0.42
C LEU A 26 -11.74 8.04 -0.21
N ARG A 27 -11.27 7.02 -0.93
CA ARG A 27 -12.17 6.06 -1.59
C ARG A 27 -12.94 5.23 -0.59
N PHE A 28 -12.30 4.77 0.49
CA PHE A 28 -12.92 3.96 1.54
C PHE A 28 -13.95 4.76 2.34
N LEU A 29 -13.66 6.02 2.67
CA LEU A 29 -14.63 6.93 3.30
C LEU A 29 -15.90 7.10 2.46
N LYS A 30 -15.75 7.30 1.14
CA LYS A 30 -16.89 7.38 0.20
C LYS A 30 -17.72 6.10 0.14
N GLU A 31 -17.13 4.96 0.49
CA GLU A 31 -17.79 3.65 0.54
C GLU A 31 -18.29 3.28 1.97
N GLY A 32 -18.25 4.23 2.90
CA GLY A 32 -18.83 4.12 4.24
C GLY A 32 -17.97 3.44 5.29
N ALA A 33 -16.67 3.31 5.05
CA ALA A 33 -15.73 2.81 6.05
C ALA A 33 -15.40 3.85 7.12
N VAL A 34 -15.04 3.39 8.31
CA VAL A 34 -14.24 4.14 9.28
C VAL A 34 -12.78 3.92 8.91
N VAL A 35 -12.03 4.99 8.71
CA VAL A 35 -10.65 4.95 8.22
C VAL A 35 -9.68 5.50 9.25
N TRP A 36 -8.72 4.68 9.65
CA TRP A 36 -7.54 5.06 10.39
C TRP A 36 -6.38 5.28 9.40
N ALA A 37 -6.16 6.54 9.07
CA ALA A 37 -5.09 6.96 8.17
C ALA A 37 -3.80 7.15 8.97
N ALA A 38 -2.79 6.33 8.67
CA ALA A 38 -1.53 6.32 9.38
C ALA A 38 -0.35 6.64 8.45
N ASP A 39 0.55 7.51 8.88
CA ASP A 39 1.76 7.89 8.13
C ASP A 39 2.83 8.42 9.09
N SER A 40 4.08 8.42 8.69
CA SER A 40 5.15 9.14 9.39
C SER A 40 5.11 10.66 9.16
N ASP A 41 4.45 11.11 8.10
CA ASP A 41 4.21 12.51 7.77
C ASP A 41 2.95 13.04 8.50
N GLY A 42 3.17 13.59 9.70
CA GLY A 42 2.09 14.17 10.51
C GLY A 42 1.44 15.39 9.85
N GLU A 43 2.21 16.24 9.14
CA GLU A 43 1.67 17.41 8.45
C GLU A 43 0.74 17.01 7.29
N GLY A 44 1.13 16.00 6.51
CA GLY A 44 0.30 15.42 5.45
C GLY A 44 -0.99 14.83 5.99
N LEU A 45 -0.95 14.18 7.17
CA LEU A 45 -2.16 13.68 7.86
C LEU A 45 -3.06 14.81 8.34
N ASP A 46 -2.50 15.88 8.89
CA ASP A 46 -3.25 17.07 9.32
C ASP A 46 -3.93 17.76 8.14
N ASN A 47 -3.26 17.81 6.97
CA ASN A 47 -3.83 18.32 5.74
C ASN A 47 -5.01 17.45 5.27
N LEU A 48 -4.86 16.11 5.30
CA LEU A 48 -5.93 15.18 4.96
C LEU A 48 -7.14 15.37 5.90
N ASN A 49 -6.91 15.47 7.19
CA ASN A 49 -7.98 15.64 8.18
C ASN A 49 -8.74 16.96 8.01
N ARG A 50 -8.01 18.06 7.76
CA ARG A 50 -8.62 19.37 7.50
C ARG A 50 -9.46 19.40 6.22
N GLU A 51 -8.98 18.75 5.15
CA GLU A 51 -9.70 18.70 3.86
C GLU A 51 -10.99 17.89 3.95
N ILE A 52 -10.96 16.76 4.66
CA ILE A 52 -12.07 15.80 4.69
C ILE A 52 -13.06 16.13 5.80
N ASN A 53 -12.58 16.59 6.96
CA ASN A 53 -13.41 16.97 8.13
C ASN A 53 -14.56 15.97 8.39
N SER A 54 -14.25 14.68 8.48
CA SER A 54 -15.22 13.61 8.67
C SER A 54 -15.02 12.89 10.00
N SER A 55 -16.11 12.60 10.70
CA SER A 55 -16.09 11.77 11.93
C SER A 55 -15.69 10.32 11.67
N GLN A 56 -15.70 9.88 10.40
CA GLN A 56 -15.25 8.54 10.01
C GLN A 56 -13.75 8.48 9.69
N LEU A 57 -13.05 9.62 9.67
CA LEU A 57 -11.60 9.67 9.48
C LEU A 57 -10.91 9.92 10.83
N ARG A 58 -9.94 9.11 11.13
CA ARG A 58 -8.98 9.29 12.23
C ARG A 58 -7.57 9.24 11.68
N THR A 59 -6.70 10.08 12.18
CA THR A 59 -5.31 10.17 11.75
C THR A 59 -4.36 9.81 12.87
N GLN A 60 -3.29 9.08 12.58
CA GLN A 60 -2.29 8.68 13.56
C GLN A 60 -0.89 8.73 12.95
N THR A 61 0.02 9.49 13.57
CA THR A 61 1.43 9.45 13.18
C THR A 61 2.02 8.08 13.53
N LEU A 62 2.61 7.41 12.53
CA LEU A 62 3.11 6.04 12.64
C LEU A 62 4.41 5.85 11.86
N ASP A 63 5.43 5.36 12.54
CA ASP A 63 6.59 4.77 11.88
C ASP A 63 6.40 3.24 11.82
N VAL A 64 6.10 2.72 10.65
CA VAL A 64 5.86 1.28 10.42
C VAL A 64 7.08 0.39 10.72
N ARG A 65 8.29 0.97 10.82
CA ARG A 65 9.52 0.25 11.16
C ARG A 65 9.58 -0.16 12.64
N GLN A 66 8.71 0.41 13.46
CA GLN A 66 8.67 0.24 14.91
C GLN A 66 7.51 -0.67 15.33
N GLN A 67 7.83 -1.88 15.78
CA GLN A 67 6.82 -2.87 16.18
C GLN A 67 5.88 -2.34 17.29
N LEU A 68 6.43 -1.66 18.29
CA LEU A 68 5.63 -1.09 19.37
C LEU A 68 4.62 -0.06 18.87
N SER A 69 5.01 0.77 17.89
CA SER A 69 4.10 1.75 17.28
C SER A 69 2.98 1.08 16.48
N CYS A 70 3.29 0.01 15.75
CA CYS A 70 2.28 -0.78 15.02
C CYS A 70 1.29 -1.44 15.98
N ASN A 71 1.77 -2.03 17.08
CA ASN A 71 0.91 -2.64 18.10
C ASN A 71 0.02 -1.59 18.77
N ALA A 72 0.60 -0.45 19.18
CA ALA A 72 -0.15 0.64 19.80
C ALA A 72 -1.28 1.18 18.91
N LEU A 73 -1.03 1.30 17.59
CA LEU A 73 -2.09 1.68 16.65
C LEU A 73 -3.22 0.64 16.62
N ALA A 74 -2.89 -0.66 16.52
CA ALA A 74 -3.91 -1.71 16.50
C ALA A 74 -4.74 -1.73 17.80
N GLU A 75 -4.10 -1.55 18.96
CA GLU A 75 -4.77 -1.43 20.27
C GLU A 75 -5.70 -0.21 20.30
N GLN A 76 -5.21 0.95 19.85
CA GLN A 76 -6.00 2.18 19.81
C GLN A 76 -7.25 2.05 18.91
N VAL A 77 -7.12 1.36 17.76
CA VAL A 77 -8.28 1.07 16.90
C VAL A 77 -9.30 0.20 17.62
N LEU A 78 -8.84 -0.84 18.32
CA LEU A 78 -9.74 -1.73 19.08
C LEU A 78 -10.43 -1.03 20.25
N GLU A 79 -9.76 -0.12 20.92
CA GLU A 79 -10.36 0.69 22.00
C GLU A 79 -11.48 1.61 21.51
N ASN A 80 -11.35 2.14 20.30
CA ASN A 80 -12.30 3.10 19.75
C ASN A 80 -13.42 2.47 18.92
N ASP A 81 -13.10 1.42 18.15
CA ASP A 81 -14.02 0.85 17.14
C ASP A 81 -14.26 -0.65 17.34
N SER A 82 -13.58 -1.29 18.32
CA SER A 82 -13.75 -2.70 18.73
C SER A 82 -13.39 -3.76 17.70
N VAL A 83 -13.08 -3.39 16.45
CA VAL A 83 -12.79 -4.32 15.34
C VAL A 83 -11.74 -3.73 14.38
N ILE A 84 -11.03 -4.61 13.69
CA ILE A 84 -10.19 -4.26 12.53
C ILE A 84 -10.59 -5.21 11.40
N ASP A 85 -11.30 -4.71 10.39
CA ASP A 85 -11.75 -5.51 9.24
C ASP A 85 -10.72 -5.54 8.12
N ILE A 86 -10.02 -4.40 7.91
CA ILE A 86 -9.18 -4.19 6.73
C ILE A 86 -7.85 -3.55 7.14
N LEU A 87 -6.77 -4.07 6.57
CA LEU A 87 -5.46 -3.42 6.59
C LEU A 87 -4.99 -3.17 5.15
N VAL A 88 -4.60 -1.93 4.85
CA VAL A 88 -3.91 -1.59 3.61
C VAL A 88 -2.49 -1.13 3.95
N ASN A 89 -1.50 -1.97 3.64
CA ASN A 89 -0.09 -1.64 3.76
C ASN A 89 0.36 -0.86 2.52
N SER A 90 0.26 0.48 2.55
CA SER A 90 0.66 1.35 1.45
C SER A 90 1.89 2.20 1.76
N ALA A 91 2.40 2.20 3.00
CA ALA A 91 3.65 2.85 3.33
C ALA A 91 4.80 2.27 2.49
N GLY A 92 5.58 3.15 1.87
CA GLY A 92 6.69 2.71 1.04
C GLY A 92 7.53 3.87 0.52
N ILE A 93 8.82 3.59 0.36
CA ILE A 93 9.82 4.54 -0.15
C ILE A 93 10.64 3.91 -1.27
N THR A 94 11.34 4.75 -2.01
CA THR A 94 12.36 4.36 -3.00
C THR A 94 13.71 4.94 -2.59
N PRO A 95 14.83 4.49 -3.17
CA PRO A 95 16.13 5.13 -2.94
C PRO A 95 16.11 6.63 -3.23
N ARG A 96 15.30 7.08 -4.18
CA ARG A 96 15.15 8.52 -4.53
C ARG A 96 14.50 9.37 -3.42
N SER A 97 13.82 8.72 -2.47
CA SER A 97 13.20 9.40 -1.32
C SER A 97 14.21 9.65 -0.17
N LEU A 98 15.44 9.15 -0.32
CA LEU A 98 16.49 9.20 0.71
C LEU A 98 17.60 10.16 0.31
N ASP A 99 18.41 10.57 1.29
CA ASP A 99 19.63 11.33 1.04
C ASP A 99 20.60 10.50 0.17
N PRO A 100 20.98 11.00 -1.02
CA PRO A 100 21.87 10.28 -1.93
C PRO A 100 23.29 10.10 -1.40
N SER A 101 23.68 10.79 -0.34
CA SER A 101 24.98 10.65 0.32
C SER A 101 25.06 9.47 1.30
N LEU A 102 23.95 8.82 1.60
CA LEU A 102 23.93 7.64 2.48
C LEU A 102 24.80 6.51 1.93
N PRO A 103 25.57 5.82 2.79
CA PRO A 103 26.25 4.57 2.41
C PRO A 103 25.24 3.57 1.83
N PHE A 104 25.67 2.80 0.82
CA PHE A 104 24.82 1.84 0.11
C PHE A 104 24.05 0.91 1.06
N GLU A 105 24.72 0.34 2.07
CA GLU A 105 24.08 -0.55 3.04
C GLU A 105 22.93 0.14 3.81
N GLN A 106 23.12 1.38 4.24
CA GLN A 106 22.11 2.14 4.97
C GLN A 106 20.94 2.51 4.07
N LEU A 107 21.22 2.89 2.82
CA LEU A 107 20.18 3.17 1.82
C LEU A 107 19.36 1.90 1.55
N TRP A 108 20.04 0.76 1.33
CA TRP A 108 19.39 -0.52 1.08
C TRP A 108 18.52 -0.94 2.26
N GLN A 109 19.08 -0.90 3.48
CA GLN A 109 18.39 -1.26 4.71
C GLN A 109 17.16 -0.38 4.96
N SER A 110 17.26 0.95 4.73
CA SER A 110 16.15 1.88 4.91
C SER A 110 14.94 1.52 4.05
N VAL A 111 15.16 1.13 2.79
CA VAL A 111 14.07 0.72 1.89
C VAL A 111 13.46 -0.61 2.34
N ILE A 112 14.27 -1.58 2.74
CA ILE A 112 13.80 -2.88 3.24
C ILE A 112 12.99 -2.69 4.54
N ASP A 113 13.48 -1.84 5.46
CA ASP A 113 12.82 -1.61 6.74
C ASP A 113 11.43 -1.00 6.58
N VAL A 114 11.26 -0.05 5.67
CA VAL A 114 9.93 0.53 5.43
C VAL A 114 9.06 -0.42 4.63
N ASN A 115 9.51 -0.84 3.44
CA ASN A 115 8.65 -1.50 2.47
C ASN A 115 8.30 -2.95 2.85
N MET A 116 9.25 -3.69 3.41
CA MET A 116 9.09 -5.13 3.69
C MET A 116 8.85 -5.38 5.18
N LYS A 117 9.76 -4.95 6.06
CA LYS A 117 9.61 -5.12 7.50
C LYS A 117 8.38 -4.37 8.02
N GLY A 118 8.14 -3.12 7.59
CA GLY A 118 6.97 -2.34 7.99
C GLY A 118 5.65 -3.03 7.61
N THR A 119 5.56 -3.56 6.38
CA THR A 119 4.42 -4.38 5.93
C THR A 119 4.21 -5.61 6.82
N LEU A 120 5.30 -6.31 7.19
CA LEU A 120 5.25 -7.47 8.08
C LEU A 120 4.77 -7.09 9.48
N LEU A 121 5.35 -6.05 10.07
CA LEU A 121 5.04 -5.63 11.44
C LEU A 121 3.60 -5.17 11.58
N MET A 122 3.10 -4.38 10.63
CA MET A 122 1.72 -3.92 10.68
C MET A 122 0.73 -5.07 10.43
N SER A 123 1.04 -5.99 9.50
CA SER A 123 0.24 -7.19 9.30
C SER A 123 0.19 -8.04 10.58
N HIS A 124 1.33 -8.24 11.25
CA HIS A 124 1.39 -8.98 12.51
C HIS A 124 0.57 -8.30 13.64
N ALA A 125 0.61 -6.98 13.72
CA ALA A 125 -0.09 -6.22 14.77
C ALA A 125 -1.63 -6.36 14.70
N VAL A 126 -2.21 -6.46 13.49
CA VAL A 126 -3.67 -6.59 13.32
C VAL A 126 -4.20 -8.02 13.46
N LEU A 127 -3.35 -9.06 13.37
CA LEU A 127 -3.78 -10.45 13.37
C LEU A 127 -4.60 -10.85 14.61
N PRO A 128 -4.21 -10.48 15.85
CA PRO A 128 -5.01 -10.84 17.03
C PRO A 128 -6.45 -10.32 16.95
N ALA A 129 -6.64 -9.11 16.40
CA ALA A 129 -7.96 -8.51 16.21
C ALA A 129 -8.77 -9.23 15.13
N MET A 130 -8.16 -9.48 13.96
CA MET A 130 -8.82 -10.18 12.83
C MET A 130 -9.19 -11.61 13.20
N ARG A 131 -8.35 -12.33 13.96
CA ARG A 131 -8.65 -13.67 14.48
C ARG A 131 -9.86 -13.67 15.41
N LYS A 132 -9.96 -12.65 16.27
CA LYS A 132 -11.07 -12.50 17.21
C LYS A 132 -12.40 -12.20 16.51
N SER A 133 -12.37 -11.46 15.40
CA SER A 133 -13.55 -11.14 14.58
C SER A 133 -13.88 -12.19 13.52
N THR A 134 -13.15 -13.32 13.48
CA THR A 134 -13.34 -14.43 12.53
C THR A 134 -13.16 -14.07 11.05
N GLY A 135 -12.27 -13.14 10.75
CA GLY A 135 -11.92 -12.79 9.36
C GLY A 135 -11.36 -11.39 9.20
N GLY A 136 -10.94 -11.10 7.97
CA GLY A 136 -10.39 -9.79 7.61
C GLY A 136 -9.81 -9.77 6.19
N SER A 137 -9.38 -8.60 5.75
CA SER A 137 -8.69 -8.43 4.47
C SER A 137 -7.44 -7.59 4.62
N ILE A 138 -6.28 -8.16 4.28
CA ILE A 138 -4.99 -7.47 4.23
C ILE A 138 -4.62 -7.25 2.77
N ILE A 139 -4.34 -6.01 2.40
CA ILE A 139 -3.92 -5.62 1.06
C ILE A 139 -2.53 -4.98 1.14
N ASN A 140 -1.56 -5.59 0.50
CA ASN A 140 -0.18 -5.14 0.50
C ASN A 140 0.16 -4.42 -0.81
N LEU A 141 0.63 -3.18 -0.76
CA LEU A 141 1.15 -2.48 -1.93
C LEU A 141 2.54 -3.00 -2.29
N ALA A 142 2.58 -3.90 -3.27
CA ALA A 142 3.80 -4.34 -3.93
C ALA A 142 4.16 -3.39 -5.09
N SER A 143 4.57 -3.91 -6.21
CA SER A 143 4.87 -3.19 -7.46
C SER A 143 5.08 -4.21 -8.58
N VAL A 144 4.88 -3.80 -9.83
CA VAL A 144 5.38 -4.57 -10.98
C VAL A 144 6.88 -4.82 -10.90
N MET A 145 7.64 -3.91 -10.25
CA MET A 145 9.08 -4.10 -10.02
C MET A 145 9.42 -5.22 -9.04
N GLY A 146 8.45 -5.80 -8.36
CA GLY A 146 8.61 -7.04 -7.61
C GLY A 146 8.35 -8.30 -8.45
N MET A 147 7.85 -8.14 -9.68
CA MET A 147 7.53 -9.22 -10.63
C MET A 147 8.50 -9.26 -11.79
N VAL A 148 8.93 -8.09 -12.27
CA VAL A 148 9.88 -7.91 -13.39
C VAL A 148 10.95 -6.90 -13.01
N SER A 149 12.05 -6.86 -13.76
CA SER A 149 13.13 -5.88 -13.58
C SER A 149 12.86 -4.59 -14.34
N TYR A 150 13.55 -3.51 -13.95
CA TYR A 150 13.63 -2.31 -14.78
C TYR A 150 14.28 -2.67 -16.13
N HIS A 151 13.72 -2.16 -17.19
CA HIS A 151 14.32 -2.35 -18.50
C HIS A 151 15.64 -1.57 -18.62
N PRO A 152 16.70 -2.11 -19.29
CA PRO A 152 18.02 -1.48 -19.37
C PRO A 152 18.05 -0.07 -19.98
N ASP A 153 17.06 0.30 -20.81
CA ASP A 153 16.96 1.66 -21.37
C ASP A 153 16.38 2.72 -20.40
N LEU A 154 15.92 2.26 -19.22
CA LEU A 154 15.46 3.12 -18.15
C LEU A 154 16.62 3.30 -17.14
N PRO A 155 17.15 4.51 -16.93
CA PRO A 155 18.26 4.74 -16.00
C PRO A 155 17.75 4.74 -14.53
N LEU A 156 17.10 3.67 -14.11
CA LEU A 156 16.43 3.56 -12.81
C LEU A 156 17.09 2.53 -11.88
N SER A 157 17.94 1.67 -12.40
CA SER A 157 18.61 0.64 -11.62
C SER A 157 19.85 0.10 -12.34
N GLU A 158 20.91 -0.15 -11.57
CA GLU A 158 22.11 -0.87 -11.98
C GLU A 158 22.13 -2.31 -11.42
N GLY A 159 20.97 -2.85 -11.04
CA GLY A 159 20.81 -4.19 -10.46
C GLY A 159 20.86 -4.23 -8.93
N PHE A 160 21.36 -3.19 -8.27
CA PHE A 160 21.47 -3.13 -6.80
C PHE A 160 20.38 -2.28 -6.14
N ASN A 161 19.32 -1.93 -6.87
CA ASN A 161 18.22 -1.14 -6.35
C ASN A 161 17.39 -1.97 -5.33
N PRO A 162 17.30 -1.57 -4.05
CA PRO A 162 16.56 -2.31 -3.03
C PRO A 162 15.04 -2.33 -3.25
N TYR A 163 14.50 -1.38 -4.03
CA TYR A 163 13.05 -1.28 -4.23
C TYR A 163 12.44 -2.54 -4.88
N PRO A 164 12.93 -3.05 -6.03
CA PRO A 164 12.47 -4.32 -6.60
C PRO A 164 12.61 -5.48 -5.61
N HIS A 165 13.72 -5.56 -4.87
CA HIS A 165 13.96 -6.61 -3.88
C HIS A 165 12.91 -6.59 -2.78
N SER A 166 12.62 -5.40 -2.23
CA SER A 166 11.60 -5.23 -1.21
C SER A 166 10.20 -5.62 -1.69
N LYS A 167 9.85 -5.21 -2.93
CA LYS A 167 8.52 -5.48 -3.50
C LYS A 167 8.33 -6.94 -3.92
N GLY A 168 9.39 -7.61 -4.36
CA GLY A 168 9.40 -9.07 -4.55
C GLY A 168 9.19 -9.82 -3.23
N GLY A 169 9.85 -9.37 -2.15
CA GLY A 169 9.63 -9.89 -0.80
C GLY A 169 8.19 -9.72 -0.32
N VAL A 170 7.58 -8.56 -0.57
CA VAL A 170 6.17 -8.30 -0.23
C VAL A 170 5.22 -9.24 -0.99
N ILE A 171 5.48 -9.52 -2.27
CA ILE A 171 4.67 -10.47 -3.07
C ILE A 171 4.76 -11.87 -2.45
N GLN A 172 5.97 -12.34 -2.12
CA GLN A 172 6.13 -13.68 -1.55
C GLN A 172 5.53 -13.78 -0.14
N MET A 173 5.72 -12.76 0.70
CA MET A 173 5.09 -12.66 2.02
C MET A 173 3.55 -12.71 1.91
N THR A 174 2.98 -12.03 0.92
CA THR A 174 1.53 -12.05 0.64
C THR A 174 1.02 -13.45 0.35
N ARG A 175 1.75 -14.22 -0.47
CA ARG A 175 1.37 -15.61 -0.79
C ARG A 175 1.42 -16.49 0.45
N ASP A 176 2.49 -16.38 1.22
CA ASP A 176 2.66 -17.17 2.44
C ASP A 176 1.55 -16.87 3.46
N LEU A 177 1.35 -15.59 3.80
CA LEU A 177 0.30 -15.17 4.71
C LEU A 177 -1.10 -15.55 4.20
N GLY A 178 -1.38 -15.37 2.90
CA GLY A 178 -2.69 -15.70 2.32
C GLY A 178 -3.03 -17.18 2.37
N VAL A 179 -2.03 -18.06 2.27
CA VAL A 179 -2.20 -19.51 2.43
C VAL A 179 -2.37 -19.88 3.90
N GLN A 180 -1.53 -19.35 4.79
CA GLN A 180 -1.54 -19.72 6.21
C GLN A 180 -2.77 -19.17 6.95
N LEU A 181 -3.23 -17.98 6.61
CA LEU A 181 -4.35 -17.30 7.29
C LEU A 181 -5.73 -17.57 6.64
N GLY A 182 -5.74 -18.15 5.44
CA GLY A 182 -6.98 -18.50 4.74
C GLY A 182 -7.96 -19.35 5.55
N PRO A 183 -7.50 -20.42 6.26
CA PRO A 183 -8.37 -21.20 7.15
C PRO A 183 -9.02 -20.41 8.29
N GLU A 184 -8.45 -19.26 8.64
CA GLU A 184 -8.97 -18.35 9.67
C GLU A 184 -9.93 -17.27 9.09
N GLY A 185 -10.27 -17.35 7.81
CA GLY A 185 -11.13 -16.38 7.12
C GLY A 185 -10.43 -15.05 6.80
N ILE A 186 -9.10 -14.97 6.95
CA ILE A 186 -8.32 -13.76 6.65
C ILE A 186 -7.74 -13.89 5.24
N ARG A 187 -8.14 -12.97 4.35
CA ARG A 187 -7.62 -12.90 2.98
C ARG A 187 -6.42 -11.95 2.94
N VAL A 188 -5.36 -12.35 2.25
CA VAL A 188 -4.17 -11.51 2.07
C VAL A 188 -3.82 -11.44 0.58
N ASN A 189 -3.82 -10.24 0.00
CA ASN A 189 -3.54 -10.02 -1.41
C ASN A 189 -2.53 -8.88 -1.60
N ALA A 190 -1.78 -8.94 -2.70
CA ALA A 190 -0.92 -7.85 -3.13
C ALA A 190 -1.53 -7.12 -4.33
N VAL A 191 -1.41 -5.80 -4.35
CA VAL A 191 -1.60 -4.99 -5.55
C VAL A 191 -0.23 -4.60 -6.07
N CYS A 192 0.00 -4.77 -7.36
CA CYS A 192 1.26 -4.51 -8.05
C CYS A 192 1.05 -3.38 -9.08
N PRO A 193 1.11 -2.10 -8.66
CA PRO A 193 0.97 -0.99 -9.58
C PRO A 193 2.14 -0.92 -10.57
N GLY A 194 1.87 -0.47 -11.79
CA GLY A 194 2.87 0.01 -12.73
C GLY A 194 3.41 1.39 -12.32
N PHE A 195 3.76 2.21 -13.29
CA PHE A 195 4.12 3.60 -13.01
C PHE A 195 2.85 4.45 -12.89
N ILE A 196 2.64 4.99 -11.71
CA ILE A 196 1.43 5.73 -11.32
C ILE A 196 1.82 7.18 -11.00
N TYR A 197 1.01 8.17 -11.41
CA TYR A 197 1.20 9.56 -11.02
C TYR A 197 0.96 9.72 -9.53
N THR A 198 2.06 9.92 -8.79
CA THR A 198 2.09 10.13 -7.33
C THR A 198 3.32 10.94 -6.96
N PRO A 199 3.40 11.51 -5.75
CA PRO A 199 4.62 12.17 -5.28
C PRO A 199 5.86 11.26 -5.35
N LEU A 200 5.71 9.96 -5.13
CA LEU A 200 6.81 8.98 -5.21
C LEU A 200 7.45 8.87 -6.61
N THR A 201 6.69 9.17 -7.66
CA THR A 201 7.08 9.06 -9.07
C THR A 201 7.18 10.42 -9.77
N ALA A 202 6.95 11.53 -9.07
CA ALA A 202 6.94 12.88 -9.65
C ALA A 202 8.20 13.19 -10.47
N GLY A 203 9.39 12.95 -9.91
CA GLY A 203 10.67 13.18 -10.61
C GLY A 203 10.87 12.32 -11.88
N LEU A 204 10.12 11.22 -12.04
CA LEU A 204 10.16 10.42 -13.28
C LEU A 204 9.25 11.00 -14.35
N SER A 205 8.10 11.55 -13.97
CA SER A 205 7.14 12.16 -14.90
C SER A 205 7.52 13.58 -15.30
N GLU A 206 8.31 14.27 -14.50
CA GLU A 206 8.83 15.61 -14.79
C GLU A 206 9.98 15.60 -15.81
N ASN A 207 10.66 14.47 -16.01
CA ASN A 207 11.66 14.30 -17.07
C ASN A 207 10.94 13.86 -18.38
N PRO A 208 10.88 14.72 -19.42
CA PRO A 208 10.08 14.46 -20.61
C PRO A 208 10.51 13.19 -21.37
N ASP A 209 11.81 12.92 -21.45
CA ASP A 209 12.35 11.75 -22.18
C ASP A 209 12.05 10.46 -21.42
N LEU A 210 12.25 10.46 -20.10
CA LEU A 210 11.93 9.31 -19.25
C LEU A 210 10.42 9.06 -19.24
N HIS A 211 9.61 10.10 -19.08
CA HIS A 211 8.16 10.01 -19.14
C HIS A 211 7.67 9.40 -20.46
N LYS A 212 8.23 9.87 -21.61
CA LYS A 212 7.91 9.30 -22.93
C LYS A 212 8.29 7.82 -23.04
N LYS A 213 9.46 7.42 -22.51
CA LYS A 213 9.87 6.01 -22.46
C LYS A 213 8.92 5.17 -21.61
N LEU A 214 8.57 5.65 -20.43
CA LEU A 214 7.63 4.97 -19.51
C LEU A 214 6.26 4.79 -20.17
N LYS A 215 5.70 5.83 -20.79
CA LYS A 215 4.42 5.74 -21.52
C LYS A 215 4.44 4.67 -22.61
N ARG A 216 5.51 4.59 -23.38
CA ARG A 216 5.64 3.59 -24.48
C ARG A 216 5.69 2.15 -23.97
N ARG A 217 6.10 1.93 -22.71
CA ARG A 217 6.15 0.61 -22.10
C ARG A 217 4.82 0.17 -21.47
N HIS A 218 3.85 1.05 -21.43
CA HIS A 218 2.49 0.70 -21.04
C HIS A 218 1.65 0.55 -22.31
N PRO A 219 1.11 -0.63 -22.63
CA PRO A 219 0.20 -0.80 -23.77
C PRO A 219 -0.94 0.19 -23.83
N LEU A 220 -1.44 0.67 -22.65
CA LEU A 220 -2.46 1.72 -22.61
C LEU A 220 -1.91 3.12 -22.96
N GLY A 221 -0.61 3.28 -23.26
CA GLY A 221 0.01 4.51 -23.75
C GLY A 221 0.12 5.65 -22.74
N ARG A 222 -0.12 5.39 -21.45
CA ARG A 222 -0.04 6.36 -20.35
C ARG A 222 0.43 5.72 -19.05
N LEU A 223 0.81 6.54 -18.09
CA LEU A 223 0.93 6.11 -16.71
C LEU A 223 -0.48 5.99 -16.08
N GLY A 224 -0.56 5.26 -14.99
CA GLY A 224 -1.81 5.11 -14.24
C GLY A 224 -2.06 6.27 -13.26
N GLU A 225 -3.31 6.38 -12.82
CA GLU A 225 -3.73 7.30 -11.77
C GLU A 225 -3.88 6.56 -10.43
N ALA A 226 -3.65 7.26 -9.31
CA ALA A 226 -3.79 6.66 -7.98
C ALA A 226 -5.21 6.10 -7.72
N GLU A 227 -6.23 6.72 -8.29
CA GLU A 227 -7.63 6.27 -8.21
C GLU A 227 -7.84 4.91 -8.86
N GLU A 228 -7.14 4.59 -9.96
CA GLU A 228 -7.25 3.28 -10.62
C GLU A 228 -6.71 2.16 -9.72
N VAL A 229 -5.64 2.43 -8.98
CA VAL A 229 -5.09 1.50 -7.99
C VAL A 229 -6.02 1.38 -6.79
N ALA A 230 -6.53 2.51 -6.27
CA ALA A 230 -7.44 2.53 -5.14
C ALA A 230 -8.75 1.76 -5.41
N ASN A 231 -9.24 1.74 -6.66
CA ASN A 231 -10.40 0.95 -7.06
C ASN A 231 -10.18 -0.56 -6.95
N VAL A 232 -8.98 -1.05 -7.30
CA VAL A 232 -8.62 -2.46 -7.13
C VAL A 232 -8.44 -2.80 -5.66
N ILE A 233 -7.81 -1.91 -4.87
CA ILE A 233 -7.68 -2.07 -3.41
C ILE A 233 -9.07 -2.18 -2.77
N LEU A 234 -10.01 -1.31 -3.15
CA LEU A 234 -11.38 -1.34 -2.68
C LEU A 234 -12.10 -2.65 -3.01
N PHE A 235 -11.93 -3.17 -4.24
CA PHE A 235 -12.48 -4.47 -4.60
C PHE A 235 -11.94 -5.57 -3.69
N LEU A 236 -10.62 -5.64 -3.50
CA LEU A 236 -9.96 -6.65 -2.67
C LEU A 236 -10.33 -6.54 -1.19
N ALA A 237 -10.62 -5.33 -0.70
CA ALA A 237 -11.07 -5.07 0.66
C ALA A 237 -12.53 -5.50 0.89
N SER A 238 -13.35 -5.53 -0.15
CA SER A 238 -14.78 -5.80 -0.06
C SER A 238 -15.12 -7.30 -0.11
N ASP A 239 -16.37 -7.63 0.25
CA ASP A 239 -16.92 -8.98 0.17
C ASP A 239 -17.03 -9.50 -1.29
N GLN A 240 -16.94 -8.61 -2.30
CA GLN A 240 -16.88 -8.99 -3.71
C GLN A 240 -15.64 -9.84 -4.04
N ALA A 241 -14.58 -9.73 -3.24
CA ALA A 241 -13.34 -10.50 -3.37
C ALA A 241 -13.28 -11.70 -2.39
N SER A 242 -14.42 -12.22 -1.94
CA SER A 242 -14.50 -13.28 -0.93
C SER A 242 -13.75 -14.58 -1.29
N PHE A 243 -13.53 -14.84 -2.58
CA PHE A 243 -12.77 -16.02 -3.05
C PHE A 243 -11.39 -15.65 -3.60
N VAL A 244 -10.84 -14.47 -3.18
CA VAL A 244 -9.54 -13.97 -3.63
C VAL A 244 -8.59 -13.86 -2.44
N THR A 245 -7.58 -14.72 -2.38
CA THR A 245 -6.48 -14.67 -1.41
C THR A 245 -5.17 -15.14 -2.03
N ALA A 246 -4.04 -14.79 -1.45
CA ALA A 246 -2.68 -15.14 -1.89
C ALA A 246 -2.31 -14.69 -3.32
N ALA A 247 -3.05 -13.74 -3.88
CA ALA A 247 -2.90 -13.28 -5.25
C ALA A 247 -2.08 -11.98 -5.33
N ALA A 248 -1.34 -11.82 -6.44
CA ALA A 248 -0.67 -10.57 -6.80
C ALA A 248 -1.36 -9.99 -8.04
N TRP A 249 -2.05 -8.86 -7.86
CA TRP A 249 -2.89 -8.22 -8.87
C TRP A 249 -2.15 -7.06 -9.53
N THR A 250 -1.86 -7.16 -10.81
CA THR A 250 -1.26 -6.06 -11.58
C THR A 250 -2.28 -4.97 -11.88
N VAL A 251 -1.88 -3.71 -11.70
CA VAL A 251 -2.62 -2.51 -12.11
C VAL A 251 -1.61 -1.62 -12.84
N ASP A 252 -1.26 -2.01 -14.06
CA ASP A 252 -0.03 -1.59 -14.71
C ASP A 252 -0.19 -1.19 -16.19
N GLY A 253 -1.41 -1.08 -16.68
CA GLY A 253 -1.68 -0.75 -18.08
C GLY A 253 -1.04 -1.71 -19.10
N GLY A 254 -0.77 -2.96 -18.67
CA GLY A 254 -0.17 -4.01 -19.48
C GLY A 254 1.37 -4.06 -19.44
N TYR A 255 2.03 -3.27 -18.59
CA TYR A 255 3.50 -3.15 -18.51
C TYR A 255 4.21 -4.51 -18.36
N THR A 256 3.66 -5.44 -17.58
CA THR A 256 4.26 -6.75 -17.31
C THR A 256 3.92 -7.82 -18.34
N ALA A 257 3.07 -7.51 -19.31
CA ALA A 257 2.58 -8.48 -20.30
C ALA A 257 3.35 -8.43 -21.64
N CYS A 258 4.30 -7.49 -21.81
CA CYS A 258 5.05 -7.29 -23.04
C CYS A 258 6.54 -6.98 -22.79
#